data_3d4dc7b909e99e34b83a1d8f9d9a4c2a
#
_entry.id   3d4dc7b909e99e34b83a1d8f9d9a4c2a
#
_cell.length_a   1.000
_cell.length_b   1.000
_cell.length_c   1.000
_cell.angle_alpha   90.00
_cell.angle_beta   90.00
_cell.angle_gamma   90.00
#
_symmetry.space_group_name_H-M   'P 1'
#
loop_
_entity.id
_entity.type
_entity.pdbx_description
1 polymer ?
#
loop_
_entity_poly.entity_id
_entity_poly.type
_entity_poly.pdbx_seq_one_letter_code
_entity_poly.pdbx_strand_id
1 'polypeptide(L)'
;MVEYDLVRGEDDVAQILDLQRINHRYAVDAATGQSQGYTTVQHDPETLSAMNRRYPSVVARSEGKVVGYCLMMAQEFRDRIPVLMPMFRMLDTLDWREQPLAGNPRWFVMGQVCVAEAYRAMGVFDGMNHHLRESYADRFDMTITEVSSANPRSLRAHRRVGFETMHVYEDPEADEVWEVVIWDWR
;
A
#
# COMPACT_ATOMS: atom_id res chain seq x y z
N MET A 1 -11.49 16.11 13.07
CA MET A 1 -10.42 15.25 13.65
C MET A 1 -10.34 14.00 12.79
N VAL A 2 -9.13 13.49 12.51
CA VAL A 2 -8.96 12.23 11.74
C VAL A 2 -8.82 11.08 12.74
N GLU A 3 -9.59 10.03 12.52
CA GLU A 3 -9.57 8.79 13.30
C GLU A 3 -9.06 7.65 12.42
N TYR A 4 -8.33 6.70 13.01
CA TYR A 4 -7.81 5.52 12.31
C TYR A 4 -8.54 4.29 12.79
N ASP A 5 -8.91 3.40 11.84
CA ASP A 5 -9.71 2.22 12.13
C ASP A 5 -9.49 1.16 11.05
N LEU A 6 -9.97 -0.04 11.29
CA LEU A 6 -10.03 -1.08 10.28
C LEU A 6 -11.29 -0.94 9.41
N VAL A 7 -11.23 -1.41 8.18
CA VAL A 7 -12.40 -1.52 7.28
C VAL A 7 -13.50 -2.34 7.96
N ARG A 8 -14.71 -1.78 8.02
CA ARG A 8 -15.85 -2.38 8.72
C ARG A 8 -16.80 -3.15 7.80
N GLY A 9 -16.80 -2.87 6.51
CA GLY A 9 -17.73 -3.50 5.57
C GLY A 9 -17.70 -2.92 4.17
N GLU A 10 -18.70 -3.27 3.37
CA GLU A 10 -18.76 -2.93 1.94
C GLU A 10 -18.88 -1.42 1.66
N ASP A 11 -19.47 -0.64 2.57
CA ASP A 11 -19.53 0.83 2.42
C ASP A 11 -18.12 1.45 2.47
N ASP A 12 -17.22 0.91 3.29
CA ASP A 12 -15.84 1.34 3.33
C ASP A 12 -15.08 0.94 2.08
N VAL A 13 -15.32 -0.28 1.61
CA VAL A 13 -14.75 -0.79 0.35
C VAL A 13 -15.17 0.11 -0.81
N ALA A 14 -16.42 0.50 -0.89
CA ALA A 14 -16.91 1.42 -1.92
C ALA A 14 -16.20 2.79 -1.85
N GLN A 15 -16.03 3.34 -0.66
CA GLN A 15 -15.32 4.62 -0.47
C GLN A 15 -13.83 4.51 -0.83
N ILE A 16 -13.17 3.38 -0.54
CA ILE A 16 -11.79 3.12 -0.97
C ILE A 16 -11.70 3.11 -2.50
N LEU A 17 -12.61 2.40 -3.18
CA LEU A 17 -12.64 2.34 -4.64
C LEU A 17 -12.87 3.73 -5.28
N ASP A 18 -13.70 4.57 -4.67
CA ASP A 18 -13.88 5.95 -5.11
C ASP A 18 -12.59 6.78 -4.97
N LEU A 19 -11.89 6.64 -3.84
CA LEU A 19 -10.59 7.29 -3.65
C LEU A 19 -9.54 6.77 -4.65
N GLN A 20 -9.52 5.47 -4.96
CA GLN A 20 -8.64 4.92 -6.00
C GLN A 20 -8.91 5.57 -7.34
N ARG A 21 -10.19 5.63 -7.77
CA ARG A 21 -10.59 6.20 -9.05
C ARG A 21 -10.16 7.67 -9.20
N ILE A 22 -10.35 8.47 -8.15
CA ILE A 22 -10.01 9.92 -8.16
C ILE A 22 -8.49 10.13 -8.21
N ASN A 23 -7.70 9.28 -7.56
CA ASN A 23 -6.24 9.42 -7.42
C ASN A 23 -5.44 8.52 -8.38
N HIS A 24 -6.11 7.85 -9.33
CA HIS A 24 -5.44 7.00 -10.31
C HIS A 24 -4.57 7.82 -11.25
N ARG A 25 -3.41 7.28 -11.66
CA ARG A 25 -2.41 7.96 -12.52
C ARG A 25 -2.98 8.59 -13.79
N TYR A 26 -4.04 8.00 -14.34
CA TYR A 26 -4.73 8.54 -15.51
C TYR A 26 -5.83 9.57 -15.20
N ALA A 27 -6.19 9.73 -13.92
CA ALA A 27 -7.18 10.72 -13.47
C ALA A 27 -6.54 12.03 -12.99
N VAL A 28 -5.24 11.99 -12.64
CA VAL A 28 -4.48 13.17 -12.20
C VAL A 28 -3.61 13.70 -13.34
N ASP A 29 -3.51 15.03 -13.48
CA ASP A 29 -2.58 15.64 -14.45
C ASP A 29 -1.12 15.39 -14.05
N ALA A 30 -0.20 15.50 -15.04
CA ALA A 30 1.20 15.17 -14.84
C ALA A 30 1.89 15.99 -13.73
N ALA A 31 1.55 17.28 -13.61
CA ALA A 31 2.14 18.16 -12.58
C ALA A 31 1.65 17.78 -11.18
N THR A 32 0.36 17.47 -11.04
CA THR A 32 -0.22 16.94 -9.81
C THR A 32 0.36 15.56 -9.46
N GLY A 33 0.50 14.67 -10.44
CA GLY A 33 1.12 13.36 -10.25
C GLY A 33 2.53 13.45 -9.71
N GLN A 34 3.37 14.31 -10.29
CA GLN A 34 4.76 14.53 -9.84
C GLN A 34 4.85 15.14 -8.44
N SER A 35 3.96 16.08 -8.11
CA SER A 35 4.00 16.81 -6.83
C SER A 35 3.23 16.11 -5.71
N GLN A 36 2.12 15.45 -6.03
CA GLN A 36 1.17 14.90 -5.05
C GLN A 36 1.17 13.36 -4.97
N GLY A 37 1.76 12.69 -5.95
CA GLY A 37 1.70 11.24 -6.09
C GLY A 37 0.38 10.76 -6.71
N TYR A 38 0.33 9.48 -7.05
CA TYR A 38 -0.81 8.81 -7.68
C TYR A 38 -0.86 7.34 -7.29
N THR A 39 -1.99 6.68 -7.58
CA THR A 39 -2.14 5.23 -7.48
C THR A 39 -2.05 4.59 -8.87
N THR A 40 -1.53 3.37 -8.95
CA THR A 40 -1.32 2.66 -10.23
C THR A 40 -2.31 1.52 -10.44
N VAL A 41 -2.85 0.96 -9.37
CA VAL A 41 -3.78 -0.18 -9.40
C VAL A 41 -5.17 0.28 -9.02
N GLN A 42 -6.16 -0.10 -9.82
CA GLN A 42 -7.56 -0.04 -9.45
C GLN A 42 -8.06 -1.47 -9.22
N HIS A 43 -8.45 -1.76 -7.99
CA HIS A 43 -8.93 -3.09 -7.61
C HIS A 43 -10.35 -3.31 -8.11
N ASP A 44 -10.68 -4.55 -8.46
CA ASP A 44 -12.07 -4.92 -8.59
C ASP A 44 -12.74 -5.07 -7.21
N PRO A 45 -14.06 -4.76 -7.11
CA PRO A 45 -14.76 -4.75 -5.82
C PRO A 45 -14.75 -6.10 -5.10
N GLU A 46 -14.85 -7.21 -5.85
CA GLU A 46 -14.90 -8.55 -5.25
C GLU A 46 -13.55 -8.92 -4.61
N THR A 47 -12.45 -8.67 -5.31
CA THR A 47 -11.09 -8.91 -4.78
C THR A 47 -10.82 -8.04 -3.56
N LEU A 48 -11.14 -6.73 -3.62
CA LEU A 48 -10.94 -5.84 -2.49
C LEU A 48 -11.78 -6.24 -1.27
N SER A 49 -13.04 -6.63 -1.47
CA SER A 49 -13.90 -7.17 -0.41
C SER A 49 -13.35 -8.46 0.17
N ALA A 50 -12.85 -9.37 -0.67
CA ALA A 50 -12.25 -10.63 -0.22
C ALA A 50 -10.99 -10.40 0.63
N MET A 51 -10.12 -9.47 0.21
CA MET A 51 -8.94 -9.06 0.98
C MET A 51 -9.36 -8.55 2.37
N ASN A 52 -10.34 -7.64 2.42
CA ASN A 52 -10.80 -7.03 3.66
C ASN A 52 -11.57 -7.99 4.59
N ARG A 53 -12.26 -9.00 4.05
CA ARG A 53 -12.84 -10.08 4.86
C ARG A 53 -11.77 -10.97 5.50
N ARG A 54 -10.63 -11.12 4.86
CA ARG A 54 -9.51 -11.93 5.38
C ARG A 54 -8.70 -11.18 6.42
N TYR A 55 -8.25 -9.99 6.04
CA TYR A 55 -7.52 -9.04 6.90
C TYR A 55 -7.99 -7.62 6.56
N PRO A 56 -8.78 -6.98 7.42
CA PRO A 56 -9.26 -5.63 7.17
C PRO A 56 -8.12 -4.63 6.98
N SER A 57 -8.18 -3.86 5.92
CA SER A 57 -7.25 -2.74 5.66
C SER A 57 -7.49 -1.61 6.65
N VAL A 58 -6.50 -0.72 6.80
CA VAL A 58 -6.64 0.48 7.62
C VAL A 58 -7.27 1.59 6.81
N VAL A 59 -8.18 2.33 7.44
CA VAL A 59 -8.77 3.55 6.91
C VAL A 59 -8.56 4.72 7.87
N ALA A 60 -8.38 5.90 7.31
CA ALA A 60 -8.47 7.17 8.01
C ALA A 60 -9.85 7.77 7.75
N ARG A 61 -10.56 8.18 8.82
CA ARG A 61 -11.90 8.76 8.74
C ARG A 61 -11.90 10.19 9.24
N SER A 62 -12.70 11.02 8.59
CA SER A 62 -13.07 12.34 9.08
C SER A 62 -14.57 12.53 8.86
N GLU A 63 -15.30 12.92 9.92
CA GLU A 63 -16.75 13.10 9.86
C GLU A 63 -17.50 11.88 9.28
N GLY A 64 -17.04 10.67 9.64
CA GLY A 64 -17.62 9.41 9.21
C GLY A 64 -17.26 8.96 7.79
N LYS A 65 -16.50 9.76 7.02
CA LYS A 65 -16.07 9.46 5.65
C LYS A 65 -14.64 8.95 5.61
N VAL A 66 -14.35 8.00 4.73
CA VAL A 66 -13.00 7.54 4.45
C VAL A 66 -12.24 8.63 3.68
N VAL A 67 -11.18 9.14 4.28
CA VAL A 67 -10.31 10.19 3.72
C VAL A 67 -8.91 9.69 3.40
N GLY A 68 -8.63 8.44 3.72
CA GLY A 68 -7.41 7.73 3.37
C GLY A 68 -7.53 6.25 3.67
N TYR A 69 -6.68 5.45 3.05
CA TYR A 69 -6.61 4.01 3.28
C TYR A 69 -5.17 3.50 3.11
N CYS A 70 -4.90 2.38 3.75
CA CYS A 70 -3.67 1.60 3.64
C CYS A 70 -4.07 0.13 3.50
N LEU A 71 -3.93 -0.43 2.29
CA LEU A 71 -4.41 -1.77 1.97
C LEU A 71 -3.49 -2.84 2.56
N MET A 72 -4.09 -3.78 3.29
CA MET A 72 -3.45 -5.01 3.74
C MET A 72 -3.73 -6.11 2.71
N MET A 73 -2.69 -6.64 2.06
CA MET A 73 -2.79 -7.70 1.07
C MET A 73 -1.96 -8.91 1.50
N ALA A 74 -2.62 -9.94 2.02
CA ALA A 74 -1.97 -11.19 2.35
C ALA A 74 -1.46 -11.91 1.07
N GLN A 75 -0.38 -12.69 1.20
CA GLN A 75 0.26 -13.39 0.07
C GLN A 75 -0.69 -14.30 -0.72
N GLU A 76 -1.73 -14.82 -0.09
CA GLU A 76 -2.73 -15.70 -0.72
C GLU A 76 -3.56 -15.01 -1.83
N PHE A 77 -3.51 -13.67 -1.91
CA PHE A 77 -4.18 -12.88 -2.95
C PHE A 77 -3.29 -12.58 -4.16
N ARG A 78 -2.04 -13.07 -4.18
CA ARG A 78 -1.03 -12.76 -5.22
C ARG A 78 -1.51 -13.02 -6.65
N ASP A 79 -2.29 -14.07 -6.85
CA ASP A 79 -2.78 -14.47 -8.17
C ASP A 79 -4.09 -13.75 -8.57
N ARG A 80 -4.69 -12.99 -7.68
CA ARG A 80 -5.93 -12.24 -7.95
C ARG A 80 -5.72 -10.86 -8.57
N ILE A 81 -4.49 -10.35 -8.53
CA ILE A 81 -4.14 -9.05 -9.09
C ILE A 81 -2.99 -9.25 -10.08
N PRO A 82 -3.30 -9.55 -11.36
CA PRO A 82 -2.30 -9.97 -12.34
C PRO A 82 -1.13 -8.99 -12.51
N VAL A 83 -1.39 -7.69 -12.41
CA VAL A 83 -0.35 -6.64 -12.53
C VAL A 83 0.70 -6.71 -11.41
N LEU A 84 0.39 -7.34 -10.27
CA LEU A 84 1.34 -7.51 -9.16
C LEU A 84 2.09 -8.86 -9.20
N MET A 85 1.75 -9.77 -10.11
CA MET A 85 2.44 -11.07 -10.22
C MET A 85 3.95 -10.95 -10.47
N PRO A 86 4.45 -10.03 -11.34
CA PRO A 86 5.89 -9.85 -11.52
C PRO A 86 6.60 -9.46 -10.21
N MET A 87 6.02 -8.55 -9.44
CA MET A 87 6.52 -8.17 -8.11
C MET A 87 6.62 -9.39 -7.18
N PHE A 88 5.56 -10.20 -7.07
CA PHE A 88 5.59 -11.39 -6.20
C PHE A 88 6.63 -12.42 -6.62
N ARG A 89 6.79 -12.66 -7.94
CA ARG A 89 7.84 -13.57 -8.46
C ARG A 89 9.23 -13.06 -8.10
N MET A 90 9.45 -11.77 -8.19
CA MET A 90 10.72 -11.16 -7.80
C MET A 90 10.93 -11.28 -6.28
N LEU A 91 9.91 -10.97 -5.45
CA LEU A 91 10.00 -11.12 -3.99
C LEU A 91 10.35 -12.55 -3.57
N ASP A 92 9.87 -13.58 -4.29
CA ASP A 92 10.23 -14.98 -4.03
C ASP A 92 11.72 -15.30 -4.27
N THR A 93 12.47 -14.41 -4.92
CA THR A 93 13.93 -14.57 -5.16
C THR A 93 14.79 -13.75 -4.19
N LEU A 94 14.16 -12.95 -3.34
CA LEU A 94 14.87 -12.02 -2.46
C LEU A 94 14.98 -12.55 -1.02
N ASP A 95 16.08 -12.15 -0.40
CA ASP A 95 16.32 -12.36 1.02
C ASP A 95 16.25 -11.02 1.77
N TRP A 96 15.75 -11.05 3.00
CA TRP A 96 15.85 -9.93 3.93
C TRP A 96 16.61 -10.37 5.18
N ARG A 97 17.74 -9.70 5.48
CA ARG A 97 18.61 -10.04 6.60
C ARG A 97 18.96 -11.53 6.65
N GLU A 98 19.41 -12.06 5.52
CA GLU A 98 19.82 -13.46 5.32
C GLU A 98 18.68 -14.49 5.47
N GLN A 99 17.43 -14.05 5.43
CA GLN A 99 16.26 -14.92 5.47
C GLN A 99 15.45 -14.79 4.18
N PRO A 100 15.16 -15.90 3.48
CA PRO A 100 14.38 -15.86 2.25
C PRO A 100 12.95 -15.36 2.53
N LEU A 101 12.43 -14.53 1.64
CA LEU A 101 11.02 -14.16 1.66
C LEU A 101 10.14 -15.31 1.18
N ALA A 102 10.65 -16.12 0.26
CA ALA A 102 9.94 -17.30 -0.23
C ALA A 102 9.61 -18.27 0.93
N GLY A 103 8.35 -18.65 1.02
CA GLY A 103 7.89 -19.58 2.07
C GLY A 103 7.81 -18.99 3.49
N ASN A 104 8.20 -17.74 3.70
CA ASN A 104 7.99 -17.06 4.98
C ASN A 104 6.56 -16.52 5.05
N PRO A 105 5.70 -17.01 5.95
CA PRO A 105 4.29 -16.56 6.05
C PRO A 105 4.11 -15.26 6.83
N ARG A 106 5.20 -14.71 7.41
CA ARG A 106 5.11 -13.60 8.36
C ARG A 106 5.35 -12.22 7.72
N TRP A 107 5.10 -12.09 6.42
CA TRP A 107 5.04 -10.81 5.73
C TRP A 107 3.79 -10.70 4.85
N PHE A 108 3.40 -9.47 4.57
CA PHE A 108 2.32 -9.15 3.65
C PHE A 108 2.69 -7.95 2.78
N VAL A 109 1.95 -7.72 1.73
CA VAL A 109 2.10 -6.53 0.89
C VAL A 109 1.17 -5.43 1.37
N MET A 110 1.73 -4.24 1.60
CA MET A 110 0.93 -3.03 1.64
C MET A 110 0.56 -2.68 0.19
N GLY A 111 -0.61 -3.19 -0.23
CA GLY A 111 -0.98 -3.22 -1.64
C GLY A 111 -1.16 -1.85 -2.27
N GLN A 112 -1.59 -0.88 -1.48
CA GLN A 112 -1.70 0.52 -1.89
C GLN A 112 -1.99 1.41 -0.68
N VAL A 113 -1.49 2.63 -0.70
CA VAL A 113 -1.83 3.67 0.27
C VAL A 113 -2.23 4.95 -0.46
N CYS A 114 -3.30 5.57 0.00
CA CYS A 114 -3.78 6.84 -0.56
C CYS A 114 -4.34 7.73 0.53
N VAL A 115 -4.14 9.05 0.38
CA VAL A 115 -4.73 10.09 1.23
C VAL A 115 -5.42 11.11 0.34
N ALA A 116 -6.68 11.39 0.61
CA ALA A 116 -7.44 12.43 -0.06
C ALA A 116 -6.71 13.79 -0.01
N GLU A 117 -6.75 14.54 -1.09
CA GLU A 117 -5.93 15.75 -1.26
C GLU A 117 -6.03 16.73 -0.09
N ALA A 118 -7.24 17.01 0.38
CA ALA A 118 -7.49 17.93 1.50
C ALA A 118 -6.87 17.49 2.84
N TYR A 119 -6.44 16.23 2.95
CA TYR A 119 -5.87 15.66 4.18
C TYR A 119 -4.37 15.33 4.06
N ARG A 120 -3.75 15.67 2.92
CA ARG A 120 -2.31 15.47 2.71
C ARG A 120 -1.48 16.43 3.56
N ALA A 121 -0.27 16.00 3.89
CA ALA A 121 0.67 16.74 4.77
C ALA A 121 0.16 16.98 6.20
N MET A 122 -0.88 16.27 6.64
CA MET A 122 -1.46 16.36 7.99
C MET A 122 -1.11 15.13 8.87
N GLY A 123 -0.10 14.34 8.50
CA GLY A 123 0.30 13.14 9.25
C GLY A 123 -0.59 11.91 9.04
N VAL A 124 -1.60 11.98 8.15
CA VAL A 124 -2.56 10.88 7.94
C VAL A 124 -1.88 9.62 7.43
N PHE A 125 -0.89 9.75 6.53
CA PHE A 125 -0.08 8.62 6.05
C PHE A 125 0.59 7.90 7.23
N ASP A 126 1.25 8.64 8.10
CA ASP A 126 1.99 8.10 9.24
C ASP A 126 1.04 7.42 10.22
N GLY A 127 -0.09 8.07 10.55
CA GLY A 127 -1.10 7.51 11.43
C GLY A 127 -1.69 6.20 10.93
N MET A 128 -2.01 6.09 9.64
CA MET A 128 -2.50 4.84 9.05
C MET A 128 -1.45 3.72 9.12
N ASN A 129 -0.18 4.01 8.83
CA ASN A 129 0.89 3.01 8.91
C ASN A 129 1.14 2.55 10.35
N HIS A 130 1.12 3.46 11.33
CA HIS A 130 1.25 3.08 12.73
C HIS A 130 0.07 2.20 13.18
N HIS A 131 -1.16 2.56 12.79
CA HIS A 131 -2.33 1.75 13.08
C HIS A 131 -2.28 0.37 12.41
N LEU A 132 -1.73 0.28 11.19
CA LEU A 132 -1.49 -0.99 10.49
C LEU A 132 -0.55 -1.89 11.29
N ARG A 133 0.57 -1.33 11.77
CA ARG A 133 1.51 -2.07 12.64
C ARG A 133 0.85 -2.50 13.93
N GLU A 134 0.15 -1.63 14.64
CA GLU A 134 -0.57 -1.94 15.88
C GLU A 134 -1.58 -3.06 15.69
N SER A 135 -2.26 -3.10 14.54
CA SER A 135 -3.28 -4.10 14.23
C SER A 135 -2.71 -5.47 13.86
N TYR A 136 -1.46 -5.54 13.38
CA TYR A 136 -0.96 -6.75 12.73
C TYR A 136 0.42 -7.24 13.19
N ALA A 137 1.13 -6.53 14.08
CA ALA A 137 2.47 -6.91 14.53
C ALA A 137 2.51 -8.21 15.36
N ASP A 138 1.38 -8.69 15.86
CA ASP A 138 1.25 -10.00 16.51
C ASP A 138 1.29 -11.17 15.51
N ARG A 139 0.93 -10.93 14.26
CA ARG A 139 0.79 -11.92 13.17
C ARG A 139 1.88 -11.86 12.14
N PHE A 140 2.35 -10.67 11.84
CA PHE A 140 3.33 -10.40 10.80
C PHE A 140 4.54 -9.68 11.38
N ASP A 141 5.71 -9.97 10.83
CA ASP A 141 6.97 -9.36 11.24
C ASP A 141 7.31 -8.14 10.38
N MET A 142 6.75 -8.09 9.16
CA MET A 142 7.11 -7.06 8.20
C MET A 142 6.03 -6.82 7.14
N THR A 143 6.04 -5.63 6.58
CA THR A 143 5.26 -5.30 5.39
C THR A 143 6.16 -4.81 4.27
N ILE A 144 5.81 -5.15 3.04
CA ILE A 144 6.56 -4.84 1.83
C ILE A 144 5.64 -4.09 0.87
N THR A 145 6.19 -3.13 0.16
CA THR A 145 5.51 -2.49 -0.98
C THR A 145 6.55 -2.06 -2.01
N GLU A 146 6.09 -1.67 -3.19
CA GLU A 146 6.94 -1.03 -4.18
C GLU A 146 6.47 0.38 -4.48
N VAL A 147 7.43 1.25 -4.69
CA VAL A 147 7.20 2.66 -4.98
C VAL A 147 8.02 3.05 -6.19
N SER A 148 7.39 3.72 -7.15
CA SER A 148 8.10 4.28 -8.30
C SER A 148 9.19 5.25 -7.85
N SER A 149 10.39 5.12 -8.42
CA SER A 149 11.49 6.07 -8.19
C SER A 149 11.13 7.47 -8.70
N ALA A 150 10.19 7.58 -9.64
CA ALA A 150 9.63 8.84 -10.10
C ALA A 150 8.65 9.49 -9.09
N ASN A 151 8.36 8.81 -7.97
CA ASN A 151 7.52 9.33 -6.88
C ASN A 151 8.32 9.58 -5.58
N PRO A 152 9.25 10.56 -5.56
CA PRO A 152 10.11 10.80 -4.40
C PRO A 152 9.36 11.24 -3.15
N ARG A 153 8.14 11.78 -3.32
CA ARG A 153 7.27 12.13 -2.19
C ARG A 153 6.82 10.88 -1.45
N SER A 154 6.37 9.86 -2.18
CA SER A 154 5.97 8.58 -1.61
C SER A 154 7.15 7.90 -0.92
N LEU A 155 8.31 7.84 -1.57
CA LEU A 155 9.53 7.29 -0.97
C LEU A 155 9.89 7.97 0.35
N ARG A 156 9.86 9.31 0.39
CA ARG A 156 10.12 10.05 1.65
C ARG A 156 9.09 9.74 2.73
N ALA A 157 7.80 9.59 2.36
CA ALA A 157 6.76 9.26 3.32
C ALA A 157 6.96 7.85 3.91
N HIS A 158 7.29 6.85 3.08
CA HIS A 158 7.59 5.49 3.53
C HIS A 158 8.83 5.47 4.44
N ARG A 159 9.93 6.11 4.03
CA ARG A 159 11.16 6.17 4.85
C ARG A 159 10.93 6.84 6.20
N ARG A 160 10.07 7.84 6.27
CA ARG A 160 9.75 8.56 7.52
C ARG A 160 9.07 7.65 8.55
N VAL A 161 8.25 6.70 8.15
CA VAL A 161 7.59 5.75 9.07
C VAL A 161 8.42 4.51 9.35
N GLY A 162 9.56 4.32 8.66
CA GLY A 162 10.52 3.26 8.95
C GLY A 162 10.74 2.24 7.84
N PHE A 163 10.23 2.46 6.64
CA PHE A 163 10.57 1.61 5.49
C PHE A 163 12.01 1.85 5.04
N GLU A 164 12.68 0.78 4.67
CA GLU A 164 14.02 0.75 4.10
C GLU A 164 13.95 0.22 2.67
N THR A 165 14.79 0.72 1.76
CA THR A 165 14.89 0.19 0.40
C THR A 165 15.61 -1.16 0.46
N MET A 166 14.94 -2.20 0.01
CA MET A 166 15.44 -3.57 -0.02
C MET A 166 16.00 -3.96 -1.39
N HIS A 167 15.34 -3.51 -2.46
CA HIS A 167 15.70 -3.83 -3.83
C HIS A 167 15.26 -2.71 -4.77
N VAL A 168 15.97 -2.57 -5.90
CA VAL A 168 15.61 -1.65 -6.98
C VAL A 168 15.66 -2.40 -8.29
N TYR A 169 14.65 -2.26 -9.12
CA TYR A 169 14.63 -2.90 -10.43
C TYR A 169 13.96 -2.01 -11.49
N GLU A 170 14.33 -2.26 -12.73
CA GLU A 170 13.71 -1.63 -13.90
C GLU A 170 12.60 -2.54 -14.43
N ASP A 171 11.43 -1.96 -14.71
CA ASP A 171 10.34 -2.60 -15.42
C ASP A 171 10.28 -2.03 -16.84
N PRO A 172 10.83 -2.75 -17.85
CA PRO A 172 10.85 -2.25 -19.23
C PRO A 172 9.46 -2.16 -19.86
N GLU A 173 8.48 -2.96 -19.39
CA GLU A 173 7.11 -2.94 -19.92
C GLU A 173 6.34 -1.70 -19.44
N ALA A 174 6.62 -1.26 -18.21
CA ALA A 174 6.02 -0.06 -17.64
C ALA A 174 6.84 1.21 -17.91
N ASP A 175 8.08 1.09 -18.44
CA ASP A 175 9.06 2.19 -18.54
C ASP A 175 9.27 2.88 -17.16
N GLU A 176 9.43 2.07 -16.12
CA GLU A 176 9.44 2.54 -14.73
C GLU A 176 10.60 1.89 -13.95
N VAL A 177 11.16 2.64 -13.00
CA VAL A 177 12.10 2.11 -12.01
C VAL A 177 11.39 2.02 -10.67
N TRP A 178 11.36 0.82 -10.09
CA TRP A 178 10.68 0.55 -8.83
C TRP A 178 11.67 0.35 -7.69
N GLU A 179 11.39 0.97 -6.54
CA GLU A 179 12.03 0.65 -5.27
C GLU A 179 11.09 -0.25 -4.45
N VAL A 180 11.56 -1.47 -4.17
CA VAL A 180 10.92 -2.36 -3.19
C VAL A 180 11.35 -1.89 -1.82
N VAL A 181 10.40 -1.49 -1.01
CA VAL A 181 10.63 -1.01 0.35
C VAL A 181 9.98 -1.93 1.37
N ILE A 182 10.69 -2.19 2.46
CA ILE A 182 10.29 -3.09 3.54
C ILE A 182 10.29 -2.35 4.87
N TRP A 183 9.27 -2.60 5.69
CA TRP A 183 9.22 -2.16 7.08
C TRP A 183 9.21 -3.37 8.00
N ASP A 184 10.36 -3.64 8.57
CA ASP A 184 10.59 -4.73 9.53
C ASP A 184 10.19 -4.24 10.93
N TRP A 185 9.28 -4.95 11.56
CA TRP A 185 8.71 -4.60 12.86
C TRP A 185 9.35 -5.33 14.03
N ARG A 186 10.33 -6.21 13.76
CA ARG A 186 11.09 -6.96 14.76
C ARG A 186 12.10 -6.11 15.51
#